data_dd6ddb7ec4c482da0691b10cd22edaa8
#
_entry.id   dd6ddb7ec4c482da0691b10cd22edaa8
#
_cell.length_a   1.000
_cell.length_b   1.000
_cell.length_c   1.000
_cell.angle_alpha   90.00
_cell.angle_beta   90.00
_cell.angle_gamma   90.00
#
_symmetry.space_group_name_H-M   'P 1'
#
loop_
_entity.id
_entity.type
_entity.pdbx_description
1 polymer ?
#
loop_
_entity_poly.entity_id
_entity_poly.type
_entity_poly.pdbx_seq_one_letter_code
_entity_poly.pdbx_strand_id
1 'polypeptide(L)'
;MKYLEFTFTTRPSDEAVSDVLSMVLSEVGFESFVHTSELDLPRVGSVDNFPEAPIFADKAPEDTFKAYIQTVLFDEDALRQAIEDFPIPGVTVTYEMAEAEDRDWNEEWEKHYFQPIIIGPAEHPRCVIAATFHRDVPEADYNVRINPQMSFGTGHHQTTAQMIGRLLDDDIRDLEVLDMGCGTSILAILARQRGARHCVAIDYDEWCVKNSLENIALNHLDGIDVIHGDASALEPFPRHFDLVIANINRNILLADLAAYTVAMKPGALIYMSGFYLEDVGRLQQHAETLGLEAVDIRSLDNWACMKMRLKQA
;
A
#
# COMPACT_ATOMS: atom_id res chain seq x y z
N MET A 1 -2.81 -8.63 26.12
CA MET A 1 -3.23 -7.25 26.50
C MET A 1 -4.74 -7.20 26.38
N LYS A 2 -5.46 -6.45 27.23
CA LYS A 2 -6.92 -6.33 27.10
C LYS A 2 -7.26 -5.11 26.27
N TYR A 3 -8.20 -5.27 25.35
CA TYR A 3 -8.71 -4.20 24.49
C TYR A 3 -10.19 -3.93 24.75
N LEU A 4 -10.61 -2.71 24.48
CA LEU A 4 -12.00 -2.32 24.36
C LEU A 4 -12.32 -2.17 22.88
N GLU A 5 -13.46 -2.74 22.46
CA GLU A 5 -14.04 -2.57 21.13
C GLU A 5 -15.11 -1.50 21.17
N PHE A 6 -15.01 -0.54 20.27
CA PHE A 6 -16.00 0.50 20.07
C PHE A 6 -16.63 0.35 18.69
N THR A 7 -17.94 0.36 18.64
CA THR A 7 -18.70 0.41 17.38
C THR A 7 -19.28 1.81 17.24
N PHE A 8 -18.71 2.60 16.33
CA PHE A 8 -19.17 3.96 16.05
C PHE A 8 -20.22 3.96 14.94
N THR A 9 -21.20 4.84 15.07
CA THR A 9 -22.22 5.14 14.05
C THR A 9 -22.21 6.64 13.78
N THR A 10 -22.08 7.03 12.50
CA THR A 10 -22.09 8.43 12.08
C THR A 10 -23.36 8.75 11.29
N ARG A 11 -23.85 9.98 11.42
CA ARG A 11 -25.00 10.51 10.65
C ARG A 11 -24.71 11.95 10.20
N PRO A 12 -24.65 12.26 8.89
CA PRO A 12 -24.66 11.31 7.77
C PRO A 12 -23.44 10.38 7.80
N SER A 13 -23.58 9.22 7.14
CA SER A 13 -22.51 8.24 6.97
C SER A 13 -21.95 8.38 5.56
N ASP A 14 -20.66 8.68 5.44
CA ASP A 14 -19.90 8.60 4.18
C ASP A 14 -18.42 8.30 4.48
N GLU A 15 -17.68 7.91 3.45
CA GLU A 15 -16.27 7.51 3.55
C GLU A 15 -15.39 8.64 4.11
N ALA A 16 -15.64 9.90 3.72
CA ALA A 16 -14.88 11.04 4.22
C ALA A 16 -15.10 11.30 5.72
N VAL A 17 -16.32 11.05 6.22
CA VAL A 17 -16.63 11.13 7.65
C VAL A 17 -15.89 10.04 8.42
N SER A 18 -15.82 8.83 7.88
CA SER A 18 -15.11 7.71 8.51
C SER A 18 -13.60 7.92 8.54
N ASP A 19 -13.02 8.49 7.49
CA ASP A 19 -11.60 8.85 7.44
C ASP A 19 -11.24 9.90 8.49
N VAL A 20 -12.07 10.94 8.62
CA VAL A 20 -11.88 11.98 9.65
C VAL A 20 -12.10 11.40 11.04
N LEU A 21 -13.06 10.50 11.24
CA LEU A 21 -13.29 9.84 12.51
C LEU A 21 -12.08 9.00 12.93
N SER A 22 -11.47 8.24 12.02
CA SER A 22 -10.27 7.46 12.32
C SER A 22 -9.09 8.35 12.74
N MET A 23 -8.92 9.51 12.10
CA MET A 23 -7.92 10.50 12.49
C MET A 23 -8.14 11.03 13.93
N VAL A 24 -9.37 11.47 14.22
CA VAL A 24 -9.75 12.00 15.52
C VAL A 24 -9.57 10.96 16.63
N LEU A 25 -9.97 9.71 16.37
CA LEU A 25 -9.83 8.61 17.32
C LEU A 25 -8.36 8.20 17.54
N SER A 26 -7.52 8.28 16.52
CA SER A 26 -6.08 8.02 16.65
C SER A 26 -5.41 9.01 17.61
N GLU A 27 -5.85 10.28 17.62
CA GLU A 27 -5.32 11.31 18.53
C GLU A 27 -5.64 11.02 20.00
N VAL A 28 -6.72 10.27 20.28
CA VAL A 28 -7.11 9.87 21.65
C VAL A 28 -6.73 8.42 21.97
N GLY A 29 -5.83 7.82 21.18
CA GLY A 29 -5.15 6.57 21.52
C GLY A 29 -5.77 5.30 20.93
N PHE A 30 -6.73 5.39 20.01
CA PHE A 30 -7.19 4.22 19.28
C PHE A 30 -6.13 3.77 18.26
N GLU A 31 -5.89 2.45 18.20
CA GLU A 31 -4.78 1.86 17.46
C GLU A 31 -5.22 1.09 16.19
N SER A 32 -6.49 0.66 16.12
CA SER A 32 -6.97 -0.18 15.03
C SER A 32 -8.40 0.20 14.65
N PHE A 33 -8.69 0.18 13.32
CA PHE A 33 -9.95 0.62 12.75
C PHE A 33 -10.44 -0.39 11.70
N VAL A 34 -11.75 -0.72 11.72
CA VAL A 34 -12.36 -1.69 10.80
C VAL A 34 -13.69 -1.15 10.29
N HIS A 35 -13.85 -1.02 8.97
CA HIS A 35 -15.13 -0.73 8.34
C HIS A 35 -15.94 -2.01 8.18
N THR A 36 -17.19 -2.02 8.64
CA THR A 36 -18.03 -3.23 8.61
C THR A 36 -18.52 -3.58 7.21
N SER A 37 -18.53 -2.62 6.27
CA SER A 37 -18.79 -2.87 4.85
C SER A 37 -17.75 -3.79 4.19
N GLU A 38 -16.57 -3.93 4.77
CA GLU A 38 -15.53 -4.83 4.29
C GLU A 38 -15.68 -6.27 4.80
N LEU A 39 -16.48 -6.49 5.86
CA LEU A 39 -16.62 -7.79 6.51
C LEU A 39 -17.63 -8.73 5.84
N ASP A 40 -18.58 -8.23 5.02
CA ASP A 40 -19.73 -9.00 4.55
C ASP A 40 -19.76 -9.35 3.05
N LEU A 41 -18.71 -9.12 2.29
CA LEU A 41 -18.66 -9.50 0.88
C LEU A 41 -17.77 -10.72 0.66
N PRO A 42 -18.33 -11.88 0.23
CA PRO A 42 -17.53 -12.96 -0.29
C PRO A 42 -16.90 -12.49 -1.62
N ARG A 43 -15.63 -12.16 -1.61
CA ARG A 43 -14.86 -11.90 -2.84
C ARG A 43 -14.64 -13.23 -3.55
N VAL A 44 -15.53 -13.54 -4.48
CA VAL A 44 -15.32 -14.62 -5.45
C VAL A 44 -14.44 -14.09 -6.55
N GLY A 45 -13.34 -14.80 -6.77
CA GLY A 45 -12.35 -14.53 -7.81
C GLY A 45 -12.88 -14.70 -9.22
N SER A 46 -12.04 -14.27 -10.13
CA SER A 46 -12.02 -14.32 -11.59
C SER A 46 -12.78 -13.22 -12.33
N VAL A 47 -11.97 -12.40 -12.94
CA VAL A 47 -12.32 -11.45 -13.99
C VAL A 47 -12.75 -12.27 -15.22
N ASP A 48 -14.07 -12.43 -15.39
CA ASP A 48 -14.79 -12.60 -16.65
C ASP A 48 -16.20 -13.09 -16.33
N ASN A 49 -17.10 -12.15 -16.16
CA ASN A 49 -18.57 -12.20 -16.20
C ASN A 49 -19.19 -11.39 -15.06
N PHE A 50 -19.46 -10.11 -15.33
CA PHE A 50 -20.38 -9.33 -14.51
C PHE A 50 -21.83 -9.67 -14.96
N PRO A 51 -22.69 -10.24 -14.09
CA PRO A 51 -24.11 -10.03 -14.23
C PRO A 51 -24.46 -8.64 -13.64
N GLU A 52 -25.31 -7.93 -14.35
CA GLU A 52 -25.87 -6.63 -13.94
C GLU A 52 -26.37 -6.69 -12.48
N ALA A 53 -25.90 -5.76 -11.67
CA ALA A 53 -26.32 -5.63 -10.29
C ALA A 53 -27.84 -5.38 -10.22
N PRO A 54 -28.60 -6.07 -9.35
CA PRO A 54 -30.00 -5.75 -9.15
C PRO A 54 -30.11 -4.39 -8.46
N ILE A 55 -30.89 -3.51 -9.10
CA ILE A 55 -31.33 -2.24 -8.54
C ILE A 55 -32.31 -2.56 -7.39
N PHE A 56 -31.84 -2.49 -6.16
CA PHE A 56 -32.70 -2.38 -4.99
C PHE A 56 -32.39 -1.08 -4.28
N ALA A 57 -33.21 -0.08 -4.58
CA ALA A 57 -33.42 1.06 -3.71
C ALA A 57 -34.07 0.57 -2.41
N ASP A 58 -33.69 1.27 -1.34
CA ASP A 58 -34.25 1.40 -0.02
C ASP A 58 -33.47 0.70 1.11
N LYS A 59 -32.80 1.58 1.85
CA LYS A 59 -31.94 1.51 3.03
C LYS A 59 -30.47 1.22 2.69
N ALA A 60 -29.71 2.32 2.67
CA ALA A 60 -28.25 2.23 2.91
C ALA A 60 -28.03 1.49 4.23
N PRO A 61 -27.19 0.43 4.27
CA PRO A 61 -26.80 -0.17 5.52
C PRO A 61 -26.19 0.94 6.41
N GLU A 62 -26.51 0.93 7.69
CA GLU A 62 -25.82 1.76 8.66
C GLU A 62 -24.36 1.33 8.62
N ASP A 63 -23.49 2.17 8.02
CA ASP A 63 -22.07 1.94 8.04
C ASP A 63 -21.63 2.01 9.50
N THR A 64 -21.27 0.87 10.05
CA THR A 64 -20.70 0.78 11.36
C THR A 64 -19.19 0.72 11.25
N PHE A 65 -18.54 1.59 11.98
CA PHE A 65 -17.09 1.73 12.05
C PHE A 65 -16.61 1.20 13.40
N LYS A 66 -15.75 0.19 13.41
CA LYS A 66 -15.19 -0.36 14.63
C LYS A 66 -13.80 0.19 14.89
N ALA A 67 -13.52 0.52 16.15
CA ALA A 67 -12.20 0.94 16.59
C ALA A 67 -11.82 0.27 17.91
N TYR A 68 -10.52 0.08 18.12
CA TYR A 68 -9.97 -0.65 19.26
C TYR A 68 -8.94 0.19 20.00
N ILE A 69 -9.00 0.13 21.34
CA ILE A 69 -8.05 0.81 22.23
C ILE A 69 -7.64 -0.11 23.37
N GLN A 70 -6.40 -0.05 23.79
CA GLN A 70 -5.97 -0.78 24.98
C GLN A 70 -6.70 -0.25 26.21
N THR A 71 -7.22 -1.14 27.06
CA THR A 71 -7.98 -0.79 28.26
C THR A 71 -7.20 0.17 29.18
N VAL A 72 -5.86 0.05 29.22
CA VAL A 72 -4.99 0.90 30.06
C VAL A 72 -4.77 2.29 29.48
N LEU A 73 -5.05 2.51 28.20
CA LEU A 73 -4.89 3.80 27.50
C LEU A 73 -6.22 4.54 27.32
N PHE A 74 -7.34 3.87 27.62
CA PHE A 74 -8.66 4.45 27.42
C PHE A 74 -8.95 5.56 28.42
N ASP A 75 -9.27 6.74 27.89
CA ASP A 75 -9.73 7.93 28.62
C ASP A 75 -11.11 8.32 28.08
N GLU A 76 -12.15 8.13 28.89
CA GLU A 76 -13.54 8.42 28.50
C GLU A 76 -13.79 9.91 28.29
N ASP A 77 -13.15 10.77 29.07
CA ASP A 77 -13.30 12.23 28.95
C ASP A 77 -12.63 12.75 27.68
N ALA A 78 -11.45 12.21 27.32
CA ALA A 78 -10.77 12.52 26.07
C ALA A 78 -11.59 12.09 24.85
N LEU A 79 -12.17 10.88 24.86
CA LEU A 79 -13.05 10.41 23.77
C LEU A 79 -14.30 11.29 23.65
N ARG A 80 -14.95 11.63 24.76
CA ARG A 80 -16.14 12.49 24.75
C ARG A 80 -15.82 13.85 24.14
N GLN A 81 -14.72 14.48 24.58
CA GLN A 81 -14.30 15.77 24.04
C GLN A 81 -13.99 15.70 22.55
N ALA A 82 -13.30 14.64 22.09
CA ALA A 82 -12.98 14.45 20.68
C ALA A 82 -14.24 14.30 19.79
N ILE A 83 -15.30 13.68 20.33
CA ILE A 83 -16.58 13.56 19.62
C ILE A 83 -17.35 14.89 19.64
N GLU A 84 -17.35 15.65 20.77
CA GLU A 84 -17.98 16.95 20.85
C GLU A 84 -17.32 17.98 19.91
N ASP A 85 -16.01 17.92 19.78
CA ASP A 85 -15.20 18.80 18.91
C ASP A 85 -15.04 18.25 17.47
N PHE A 86 -15.87 17.27 17.06
CA PHE A 86 -15.73 16.64 15.76
C PHE A 86 -15.72 17.67 14.61
N PRO A 87 -14.69 17.67 13.73
CA PRO A 87 -14.41 18.80 12.86
C PRO A 87 -15.38 18.97 11.68
N ILE A 88 -16.28 18.00 11.43
CA ILE A 88 -17.27 18.12 10.33
C ILE A 88 -18.61 18.63 10.91
N PRO A 89 -19.06 19.84 10.53
CA PRO A 89 -20.32 20.38 11.03
C PRO A 89 -21.54 19.54 10.58
N GLY A 90 -22.46 19.30 11.52
CA GLY A 90 -23.71 18.58 11.23
C GLY A 90 -23.61 17.05 11.23
N VAL A 91 -22.44 16.52 11.50
CA VAL A 91 -22.25 15.08 11.74
C VAL A 91 -22.52 14.77 13.23
N THR A 92 -23.30 13.74 13.46
CA THR A 92 -23.49 13.16 14.80
C THR A 92 -22.74 11.85 14.88
N VAL A 93 -21.88 11.72 15.91
CA VAL A 93 -21.14 10.48 16.20
C VAL A 93 -21.71 9.86 17.46
N THR A 94 -22.08 8.59 17.40
CA THR A 94 -22.49 7.79 18.57
C THR A 94 -21.68 6.52 18.62
N TYR A 95 -21.53 5.92 19.79
CA TYR A 95 -20.78 4.68 19.93
C TYR A 95 -21.39 3.73 20.96
N GLU A 96 -21.12 2.44 20.76
CA GLU A 96 -21.30 1.39 21.74
C GLU A 96 -19.93 0.83 22.10
N MET A 97 -19.72 0.52 23.40
CA MET A 97 -18.47 -0.03 23.91
C MET A 97 -18.70 -1.44 24.45
N ALA A 98 -17.81 -2.36 24.11
CA ALA A 98 -17.76 -3.71 24.66
C ALA A 98 -16.31 -4.04 25.11
N GLU A 99 -16.16 -4.97 26.06
CA GLU A 99 -14.85 -5.61 26.24
C GLU A 99 -14.58 -6.44 24.97
N ALA A 100 -13.47 -6.19 24.32
CA ALA A 100 -13.06 -7.03 23.20
C ALA A 100 -12.87 -8.45 23.73
N GLU A 101 -13.52 -9.43 23.11
CA GLU A 101 -13.30 -10.85 23.44
C GLU A 101 -11.79 -11.13 23.34
N ASP A 102 -11.28 -11.97 24.24
CA ASP A 102 -9.88 -12.39 24.25
C ASP A 102 -9.63 -13.35 23.06
N ARG A 103 -9.76 -12.79 21.86
CA ARG A 103 -9.47 -13.46 20.59
C ARG A 103 -8.00 -13.18 20.26
N ASP A 104 -7.31 -14.17 19.73
CA ASP A 104 -6.03 -13.94 19.09
C ASP A 104 -6.30 -13.17 17.77
N TRP A 105 -6.36 -11.84 17.89
CA TRP A 105 -6.60 -10.91 16.78
C TRP A 105 -5.55 -11.09 15.67
N ASN A 106 -4.34 -11.52 16.02
CA ASN A 106 -3.33 -11.83 15.02
C ASN A 106 -3.77 -13.04 14.19
N GLU A 107 -4.29 -14.10 14.81
CA GLU A 107 -4.74 -15.30 14.11
C GLU A 107 -6.00 -15.03 13.24
N GLU A 108 -6.94 -14.20 13.70
CA GLU A 108 -8.11 -13.81 12.89
C GLU A 108 -7.72 -12.85 11.77
N TRP A 109 -6.83 -11.88 12.05
CA TRP A 109 -6.28 -10.99 11.04
C TRP A 109 -5.51 -11.77 9.98
N GLU A 110 -4.65 -12.69 10.40
CA GLU A 110 -3.91 -13.60 9.52
C GLU A 110 -4.83 -14.42 8.60
N LYS A 111 -5.95 -14.91 9.11
CA LYS A 111 -6.87 -15.75 8.34
C LYS A 111 -7.79 -14.98 7.39
N HIS A 112 -8.19 -13.78 7.74
CA HIS A 112 -9.26 -13.06 7.04
C HIS A 112 -8.78 -11.85 6.24
N TYR A 113 -7.70 -11.19 6.64
CA TYR A 113 -7.27 -9.92 6.06
C TYR A 113 -6.10 -10.03 5.08
N PHE A 114 -5.34 -11.11 5.12
CA PHE A 114 -4.24 -11.28 4.19
C PHE A 114 -4.37 -12.60 3.44
N GLN A 115 -4.90 -12.54 2.22
CA GLN A 115 -4.91 -13.69 1.32
C GLN A 115 -3.66 -13.68 0.43
N PRO A 116 -3.12 -14.82 -0.01
CA PRO A 116 -2.04 -14.83 -0.98
C PRO A 116 -2.43 -14.07 -2.25
N ILE A 117 -1.55 -13.20 -2.74
CA ILE A 117 -1.76 -12.50 -4.00
C ILE A 117 -1.17 -13.35 -5.10
N ILE A 118 -2.02 -13.72 -6.05
CA ILE A 118 -1.65 -14.56 -7.18
C ILE A 118 -1.72 -13.71 -8.44
N ILE A 119 -0.60 -13.56 -9.15
CA ILE A 119 -0.51 -12.77 -10.37
C ILE A 119 -0.21 -13.68 -11.54
N GLY A 120 -1.06 -13.65 -12.54
CA GLY A 120 -1.02 -14.51 -13.71
C GLY A 120 -2.10 -15.58 -13.71
N PRO A 121 -2.08 -16.52 -14.67
CA PRO A 121 -3.05 -17.60 -14.77
C PRO A 121 -3.03 -18.49 -13.52
N ALA A 122 -4.20 -18.93 -13.05
CA ALA A 122 -4.32 -19.75 -11.83
C ALA A 122 -3.54 -21.08 -11.92
N GLU A 123 -3.43 -21.67 -13.11
CA GLU A 123 -2.71 -22.93 -13.34
C GLU A 123 -1.18 -22.76 -13.35
N HIS A 124 -0.68 -21.57 -13.73
CA HIS A 124 0.75 -21.24 -13.77
C HIS A 124 0.94 -19.77 -13.36
N PRO A 125 0.88 -19.47 -12.07
CA PRO A 125 1.09 -18.11 -11.59
C PRO A 125 2.49 -17.59 -11.93
N ARG A 126 2.57 -16.36 -12.39
CA ARG A 126 3.86 -15.69 -12.64
C ARG A 126 4.50 -15.22 -11.33
N CYS A 127 3.70 -14.79 -10.40
CA CYS A 127 4.17 -14.36 -9.09
C CYS A 127 3.12 -14.65 -8.02
N VAL A 128 3.60 -15.11 -6.87
CA VAL A 128 2.78 -15.27 -5.67
C VAL A 128 3.44 -14.52 -4.53
N ILE A 129 2.64 -13.71 -3.85
CA ILE A 129 3.05 -13.03 -2.64
C ILE A 129 2.26 -13.61 -1.49
N ALA A 130 2.94 -14.12 -0.50
CA ALA A 130 2.32 -14.81 0.61
C ALA A 130 2.96 -14.44 1.94
N ALA A 131 2.13 -14.35 2.98
CA ALA A 131 2.63 -14.22 4.34
C ALA A 131 3.25 -15.52 4.84
N THR A 132 4.06 -15.41 5.89
CA THR A 132 4.76 -16.54 6.51
C THR A 132 3.82 -17.61 7.09
N PHE A 133 2.60 -17.25 7.45
CA PHE A 133 1.58 -18.15 8.00
C PHE A 133 0.77 -18.90 6.92
N HIS A 134 0.85 -18.51 5.64
CA HIS A 134 0.18 -19.24 4.57
C HIS A 134 0.88 -20.57 4.28
N ARG A 135 0.12 -21.69 4.37
CA ARG A 135 0.66 -23.04 4.17
C ARG A 135 0.39 -23.57 2.75
N ASP A 136 -0.81 -23.33 2.23
CA ASP A 136 -1.25 -23.85 0.94
C ASP A 136 -1.16 -22.75 -0.14
N VAL A 137 0.06 -22.41 -0.52
CA VAL A 137 0.35 -21.36 -1.50
C VAL A 137 0.75 -22.02 -2.82
N PRO A 138 0.13 -21.67 -3.96
CA PRO A 138 0.51 -22.25 -5.24
C PRO A 138 1.96 -21.88 -5.58
N GLU A 139 2.65 -22.79 -6.25
CA GLU A 139 4.00 -22.53 -6.76
C GLU A 139 3.91 -21.61 -7.98
N ALA A 140 4.81 -20.63 -8.08
CA ALA A 140 4.88 -19.65 -9.15
C ALA A 140 6.31 -19.49 -9.64
N ASP A 141 6.49 -18.81 -10.79
CA ASP A 141 7.84 -18.47 -11.28
C ASP A 141 8.62 -17.66 -10.23
N TYR A 142 7.93 -16.76 -9.52
CA TYR A 142 8.48 -15.94 -8.43
C TYR A 142 7.59 -16.05 -7.20
N ASN A 143 8.20 -16.40 -6.07
CA ASN A 143 7.50 -16.52 -4.79
C ASN A 143 8.10 -15.53 -3.81
N VAL A 144 7.32 -14.54 -3.39
CA VAL A 144 7.73 -13.52 -2.41
C VAL A 144 7.05 -13.83 -1.08
N ARG A 145 7.86 -14.01 -0.05
CA ARG A 145 7.38 -14.20 1.33
C ARG A 145 7.51 -12.91 2.10
N ILE A 146 6.46 -12.53 2.80
CA ILE A 146 6.45 -11.33 3.64
C ILE A 146 5.93 -11.63 5.03
N ASN A 147 6.37 -10.84 5.99
CA ASN A 147 5.73 -10.68 7.27
C ASN A 147 4.87 -9.40 7.18
N PRO A 148 3.55 -9.52 6.96
CA PRO A 148 2.69 -8.37 6.79
C PRO A 148 2.44 -7.72 8.15
N GLN A 149 3.34 -6.84 8.56
CA GLN A 149 3.09 -5.95 9.69
C GLN A 149 2.18 -4.80 9.22
N MET A 150 1.77 -3.89 10.13
CA MET A 150 0.95 -2.72 9.78
C MET A 150 1.69 -1.71 8.87
N SER A 151 2.61 -2.18 8.03
CA SER A 151 3.34 -1.39 7.03
C SER A 151 2.58 -1.41 5.70
N PHE A 152 2.60 -0.28 4.99
CA PHE A 152 2.07 -0.21 3.63
C PHE A 152 2.87 -1.13 2.68
N GLY A 153 2.22 -1.63 1.63
CA GLY A 153 2.91 -2.46 0.61
C GLY A 153 2.72 -3.95 0.80
N THR A 154 1.61 -4.38 1.43
CA THR A 154 1.24 -5.81 1.51
C THR A 154 0.93 -6.45 0.16
N GLY A 155 0.87 -5.63 -0.92
CA GLY A 155 0.60 -6.11 -2.28
C GLY A 155 -0.87 -6.19 -2.66
N HIS A 156 -1.81 -6.04 -1.73
CA HIS A 156 -3.25 -6.10 -2.01
C HIS A 156 -3.79 -4.84 -2.68
N HIS A 157 -3.05 -3.75 -2.62
CA HIS A 157 -3.48 -2.51 -3.24
C HIS A 157 -3.27 -2.57 -4.76
N GLN A 158 -4.21 -2.03 -5.52
CA GLN A 158 -4.19 -2.00 -7.00
C GLN A 158 -2.88 -1.41 -7.55
N THR A 159 -2.31 -0.42 -6.86
CA THR A 159 -1.05 0.21 -7.25
C THR A 159 0.12 -0.77 -7.18
N THR A 160 0.22 -1.55 -6.11
CA THR A 160 1.27 -2.56 -5.94
C THR A 160 1.13 -3.68 -6.97
N ALA A 161 -0.11 -4.14 -7.23
CA ALA A 161 -0.36 -5.15 -8.27
C ALA A 161 0.07 -4.68 -9.66
N GLN A 162 -0.20 -3.40 -10.01
CA GLN A 162 0.25 -2.81 -11.28
C GLN A 162 1.79 -2.72 -11.37
N MET A 163 2.47 -2.32 -10.28
CA MET A 163 3.93 -2.27 -10.22
C MET A 163 4.57 -3.65 -10.38
N ILE A 164 4.00 -4.67 -9.73
CA ILE A 164 4.43 -6.07 -9.89
C ILE A 164 4.26 -6.49 -11.35
N GLY A 165 3.11 -6.19 -11.97
CA GLY A 165 2.88 -6.46 -13.38
C GLY A 165 3.95 -5.84 -14.29
N ARG A 166 4.36 -4.59 -14.04
CA ARG A 166 5.46 -3.93 -14.75
C ARG A 166 6.78 -4.67 -14.58
N LEU A 167 7.12 -4.99 -13.34
CA LEU A 167 8.33 -5.75 -13.06
C LEU A 167 8.33 -7.11 -13.73
N LEU A 168 7.19 -7.78 -13.86
CA LEU A 168 7.06 -9.06 -14.53
C LEU A 168 7.14 -8.97 -16.07
N ASP A 169 6.75 -7.84 -16.66
CA ASP A 169 6.68 -7.66 -18.11
C ASP A 169 8.01 -7.20 -18.73
N ASP A 170 8.78 -6.40 -17.99
CA ASP A 170 10.01 -5.80 -18.50
C ASP A 170 11.24 -6.67 -18.19
N ASP A 171 12.30 -6.59 -19.01
CA ASP A 171 13.59 -7.20 -18.71
C ASP A 171 14.38 -6.30 -17.75
N ILE A 172 14.52 -6.76 -16.52
CA ILE A 172 15.22 -6.02 -15.45
C ILE A 172 16.50 -6.70 -14.99
N ARG A 173 16.99 -7.71 -15.73
CA ARG A 173 18.21 -8.43 -15.40
C ARG A 173 19.41 -7.49 -15.47
N ASP A 174 20.31 -7.63 -14.53
CA ASP A 174 21.55 -6.84 -14.39
C ASP A 174 21.35 -5.33 -14.17
N LEU A 175 20.11 -4.86 -13.90
CA LEU A 175 19.83 -3.45 -13.62
C LEU A 175 20.17 -3.08 -12.17
N GLU A 176 20.63 -1.82 -12.00
CA GLU A 176 20.66 -1.13 -10.71
C GLU A 176 19.27 -0.52 -10.47
N VAL A 177 18.59 -0.93 -9.41
CA VAL A 177 17.19 -0.58 -9.13
C VAL A 177 17.08 0.25 -7.85
N LEU A 178 16.29 1.32 -7.91
CA LEU A 178 15.84 2.08 -6.74
C LEU A 178 14.38 1.75 -6.45
N ASP A 179 14.07 1.43 -5.19
CA ASP A 179 12.70 1.31 -4.67
C ASP A 179 12.48 2.41 -3.63
N MET A 180 11.78 3.48 -4.03
CA MET A 180 11.59 4.68 -3.22
C MET A 180 10.23 4.66 -2.54
N GLY A 181 10.19 4.80 -1.20
CA GLY A 181 9.03 4.51 -0.37
C GLY A 181 8.76 3.00 -0.36
N CYS A 182 9.79 2.22 -0.01
CA CYS A 182 9.80 0.76 -0.23
C CYS A 182 8.82 -0.02 0.65
N GLY A 183 8.36 0.53 1.77
CA GLY A 183 7.43 -0.11 2.69
C GLY A 183 7.90 -1.49 3.14
N THR A 184 7.24 -2.55 2.67
CA THR A 184 7.61 -3.95 2.92
C THR A 184 8.78 -4.45 2.06
N SER A 185 9.30 -3.63 1.15
CA SER A 185 10.30 -3.96 0.10
C SER A 185 9.86 -5.06 -0.88
N ILE A 186 8.58 -5.30 -1.04
CA ILE A 186 8.06 -6.35 -1.93
C ILE A 186 8.52 -6.15 -3.38
N LEU A 187 8.62 -4.90 -3.83
CA LEU A 187 9.03 -4.56 -5.21
C LEU A 187 10.54 -4.75 -5.40
N ALA A 188 11.36 -4.35 -4.45
CA ALA A 188 12.80 -4.60 -4.45
C ALA A 188 13.12 -6.10 -4.37
N ILE A 189 12.40 -6.86 -3.53
CA ILE A 189 12.52 -8.32 -3.42
C ILE A 189 12.21 -8.99 -4.76
N LEU A 190 11.08 -8.65 -5.39
CA LEU A 190 10.73 -9.19 -6.70
C LEU A 190 11.76 -8.79 -7.77
N ALA A 191 12.24 -7.56 -7.77
CA ALA A 191 13.25 -7.11 -8.70
C ALA A 191 14.54 -7.94 -8.57
N ARG A 192 14.97 -8.23 -7.35
CA ARG A 192 16.14 -9.09 -7.09
C ARG A 192 15.90 -10.53 -7.54
N GLN A 193 14.74 -11.13 -7.23
CA GLN A 193 14.38 -12.47 -7.73
C GLN A 193 14.39 -12.53 -9.25
N ARG A 194 14.04 -11.44 -9.92
CA ARG A 194 14.05 -11.33 -11.38
C ARG A 194 15.42 -11.03 -11.99
N GLY A 195 16.47 -10.98 -11.17
CA GLY A 195 17.85 -10.84 -11.62
C GLY A 195 18.37 -9.41 -11.72
N ALA A 196 17.69 -8.43 -11.09
CA ALA A 196 18.30 -7.11 -10.91
C ALA A 196 19.67 -7.27 -10.23
N ARG A 197 20.68 -6.54 -10.66
CA ARG A 197 22.06 -6.65 -10.14
C ARG A 197 22.12 -6.27 -8.68
N HIS A 198 21.52 -5.15 -8.36
CA HIS A 198 21.47 -4.60 -7.03
C HIS A 198 20.23 -3.73 -6.87
N CYS A 199 19.68 -3.67 -5.66
CA CYS A 199 18.57 -2.79 -5.32
C CYS A 199 18.95 -1.90 -4.14
N VAL A 200 18.55 -0.64 -4.20
CA VAL A 200 18.54 0.26 -3.05
C VAL A 200 17.09 0.54 -2.72
N ALA A 201 16.67 0.24 -1.50
CA ALA A 201 15.33 0.43 -0.98
C ALA A 201 15.35 1.52 0.08
N ILE A 202 14.56 2.58 -0.10
CA ILE A 202 14.57 3.74 0.81
C ILE A 202 13.18 3.96 1.35
N ASP A 203 13.08 4.14 2.66
CA ASP A 203 11.84 4.57 3.32
C ASP A 203 12.13 5.55 4.46
N TYR A 204 11.25 6.53 4.65
CA TYR A 204 11.39 7.52 5.72
C TYR A 204 10.91 6.99 7.08
N ASP A 205 10.12 5.91 7.08
CA ASP A 205 9.58 5.29 8.28
C ASP A 205 10.51 4.18 8.79
N GLU A 206 11.00 4.33 10.00
CA GLU A 206 11.89 3.35 10.64
C GLU A 206 11.25 1.96 10.77
N TRP A 207 9.92 1.88 10.94
CA TRP A 207 9.20 0.62 11.00
C TRP A 207 9.20 -0.08 9.65
N CYS A 208 9.00 0.66 8.57
CA CYS A 208 9.11 0.14 7.21
C CYS A 208 10.52 -0.40 6.94
N VAL A 209 11.56 0.33 7.35
CA VAL A 209 12.96 -0.11 7.23
C VAL A 209 13.20 -1.44 7.96
N LYS A 210 12.74 -1.57 9.21
CA LYS A 210 12.86 -2.82 9.97
C LYS A 210 12.12 -3.97 9.30
N ASN A 211 10.87 -3.75 8.88
CA ASN A 211 10.06 -4.75 8.21
C ASN A 211 10.66 -5.16 6.86
N SER A 212 11.22 -4.22 6.10
CA SER A 212 11.97 -4.48 4.87
C SER A 212 13.12 -5.45 5.09
N LEU A 213 13.96 -5.20 6.09
CA LEU A 213 15.09 -6.07 6.43
C LEU A 213 14.63 -7.50 6.80
N GLU A 214 13.56 -7.62 7.58
CA GLU A 214 12.96 -8.91 7.91
C GLU A 214 12.47 -9.64 6.65
N ASN A 215 11.75 -8.94 5.77
CA ASN A 215 11.21 -9.53 4.55
C ASN A 215 12.32 -9.95 3.56
N ILE A 216 13.38 -9.18 3.43
CA ILE A 216 14.55 -9.54 2.62
C ILE A 216 15.18 -10.82 3.15
N ALA A 217 15.36 -10.92 4.48
CA ALA A 217 15.91 -12.12 5.12
C ALA A 217 15.00 -13.35 4.94
N LEU A 218 13.66 -13.19 5.01
CA LEU A 218 12.68 -14.25 4.75
C LEU A 218 12.78 -14.83 3.34
N ASN A 219 13.17 -14.00 2.36
CA ASN A 219 13.33 -14.42 0.97
C ASN A 219 14.76 -14.91 0.65
N HIS A 220 15.65 -14.98 1.65
CA HIS A 220 17.04 -15.43 1.49
C HIS A 220 17.81 -14.70 0.38
N LEU A 221 17.56 -13.39 0.24
CA LEU A 221 18.16 -12.55 -0.79
C LEU A 221 19.31 -11.72 -0.22
N ASP A 222 20.30 -11.49 -1.06
CA ASP A 222 21.36 -10.49 -0.93
C ASP A 222 21.26 -9.43 -2.02
N GLY A 223 22.08 -8.37 -1.95
CA GLY A 223 22.11 -7.32 -2.97
C GLY A 223 20.88 -6.40 -2.92
N ILE A 224 20.28 -6.21 -1.74
CA ILE A 224 19.31 -5.17 -1.45
C ILE A 224 19.80 -4.38 -0.24
N ASP A 225 20.14 -3.12 -0.44
CA ASP A 225 20.50 -2.20 0.65
C ASP A 225 19.26 -1.41 1.07
N VAL A 226 18.92 -1.45 2.37
CA VAL A 226 17.80 -0.69 2.92
C VAL A 226 18.34 0.54 3.64
N ILE A 227 17.83 1.71 3.27
CA ILE A 227 18.26 3.01 3.81
C ILE A 227 17.06 3.71 4.46
N HIS A 228 17.21 4.12 5.71
CA HIS A 228 16.26 5.01 6.37
C HIS A 228 16.50 6.46 5.89
N GLY A 229 15.52 7.04 5.20
CA GLY A 229 15.64 8.39 4.65
C GLY A 229 14.55 8.74 3.65
N ASP A 230 14.66 9.95 3.13
CA ASP A 230 13.84 10.51 2.06
C ASP A 230 14.66 10.68 0.76
N ALA A 231 14.16 11.49 -0.18
CA ALA A 231 14.85 11.76 -1.45
C ALA A 231 16.25 12.37 -1.28
N SER A 232 16.60 12.96 -0.12
CA SER A 232 17.96 13.46 0.15
C SER A 232 18.99 12.35 0.28
N ALA A 233 18.56 11.14 0.63
CA ALA A 233 19.42 9.95 0.66
C ALA A 233 19.95 9.55 -0.73
N LEU A 234 19.44 10.15 -1.80
CA LEU A 234 19.92 9.92 -3.18
C LEU A 234 21.18 10.72 -3.55
N GLU A 235 21.60 11.68 -2.71
CA GLU A 235 22.78 12.50 -2.97
C GLU A 235 24.05 11.68 -3.35
N PRO A 236 24.33 10.51 -2.74
CA PRO A 236 25.48 9.68 -3.11
C PRO A 236 25.34 8.91 -4.44
N PHE A 237 24.16 8.94 -5.09
CA PHE A 237 23.84 8.08 -6.23
C PHE A 237 23.59 8.83 -7.56
N PRO A 238 24.38 9.82 -7.98
CA PRO A 238 24.13 10.53 -9.24
C PRO A 238 24.31 9.59 -10.44
N ARG A 239 23.33 9.54 -11.34
CA ARG A 239 23.30 8.68 -12.54
C ARG A 239 23.63 7.22 -12.23
N HIS A 240 23.05 6.69 -11.19
CA HIS A 240 23.33 5.34 -10.69
C HIS A 240 22.32 4.29 -11.15
N PHE A 241 21.04 4.63 -11.17
CA PHE A 241 19.97 3.68 -11.37
C PHE A 241 19.52 3.55 -12.83
N ASP A 242 19.30 2.30 -13.25
CA ASP A 242 18.73 1.94 -14.55
C ASP A 242 17.19 1.91 -14.48
N LEU A 243 16.65 1.63 -13.28
CA LEU A 243 15.22 1.61 -12.99
C LEU A 243 14.94 2.26 -11.63
N VAL A 244 13.97 3.15 -11.60
CA VAL A 244 13.40 3.71 -10.37
C VAL A 244 11.96 3.22 -10.24
N ILE A 245 11.59 2.77 -9.04
CA ILE A 245 10.25 2.36 -8.65
C ILE A 245 9.80 3.32 -7.56
N ALA A 246 8.64 3.97 -7.72
CA ALA A 246 8.09 4.89 -6.74
C ALA A 246 6.56 4.68 -6.65
N ASN A 247 6.15 3.88 -5.67
CA ASN A 247 4.74 3.60 -5.39
C ASN A 247 4.28 4.44 -4.18
N ILE A 248 4.22 5.74 -4.38
CA ILE A 248 3.98 6.75 -3.33
C ILE A 248 2.99 7.81 -3.82
N ASN A 249 2.43 8.58 -2.89
CA ASN A 249 1.40 9.55 -3.24
C ASN A 249 1.89 10.66 -4.20
N ARG A 250 0.95 11.21 -4.99
CA ARG A 250 1.18 12.26 -5.99
C ARG A 250 2.00 13.44 -5.49
N ASN A 251 1.74 13.92 -4.26
CA ASN A 251 2.36 15.14 -3.77
C ASN A 251 3.86 14.94 -3.51
N ILE A 252 4.23 13.78 -2.98
CA ILE A 252 5.62 13.40 -2.79
C ILE A 252 6.30 13.20 -4.15
N LEU A 253 5.64 12.50 -5.10
CA LEU A 253 6.18 12.35 -6.46
C LEU A 253 6.49 13.71 -7.11
N LEU A 254 5.56 14.68 -7.02
CA LEU A 254 5.77 16.02 -7.56
C LEU A 254 6.93 16.77 -6.88
N ALA A 255 7.16 16.55 -5.59
CA ALA A 255 8.23 17.18 -4.85
C ALA A 255 9.62 16.57 -5.16
N ASP A 256 9.68 15.23 -5.27
CA ASP A 256 10.92 14.49 -5.26
C ASP A 256 11.41 14.05 -6.64
N LEU A 257 10.57 14.14 -7.69
CA LEU A 257 10.87 13.65 -9.03
C LEU A 257 12.17 14.24 -9.61
N ALA A 258 12.50 15.48 -9.27
CA ALA A 258 13.75 16.12 -9.67
C ALA A 258 14.98 15.38 -9.10
N ALA A 259 14.92 14.94 -7.83
CA ALA A 259 15.99 14.17 -7.21
C ALA A 259 16.13 12.78 -7.87
N TYR A 260 15.00 12.15 -8.21
CA TYR A 260 15.00 10.86 -8.91
C TYR A 260 15.68 10.98 -10.29
N THR A 261 15.36 12.02 -11.06
CA THR A 261 16.00 12.22 -12.39
C THR A 261 17.49 12.44 -12.31
N VAL A 262 18.01 13.06 -11.25
CA VAL A 262 19.47 13.20 -11.00
C VAL A 262 20.11 11.84 -10.71
N ALA A 263 19.42 10.97 -10.00
CA ALA A 263 19.90 9.63 -9.64
C ALA A 263 19.78 8.62 -10.81
N MET A 264 18.95 8.89 -11.81
CA MET A 264 18.75 8.05 -12.99
C MET A 264 19.88 8.18 -14.00
N LYS A 265 20.27 7.06 -14.62
CA LYS A 265 21.11 7.05 -15.83
C LYS A 265 20.36 7.62 -17.03
N PRO A 266 21.02 8.21 -18.01
CA PRO A 266 20.39 8.54 -19.28
C PRO A 266 19.75 7.29 -19.93
N GLY A 267 18.48 7.39 -20.32
CA GLY A 267 17.70 6.26 -20.85
C GLY A 267 17.06 5.35 -19.81
N ALA A 268 17.31 5.56 -18.52
CA ALA A 268 16.71 4.81 -17.44
C ALA A 268 15.19 4.94 -17.39
N LEU A 269 14.54 3.96 -16.83
CA LEU A 269 13.09 3.92 -16.65
C LEU A 269 12.68 4.34 -15.23
N ILE A 270 11.50 4.92 -15.12
CA ILE A 270 10.83 5.11 -13.84
C ILE A 270 9.40 4.59 -13.92
N TYR A 271 9.01 3.79 -12.92
CA TYR A 271 7.62 3.40 -12.67
C TYR A 271 7.09 4.19 -11.51
N MET A 272 5.95 4.84 -11.71
CA MET A 272 5.27 5.65 -10.70
C MET A 272 3.83 5.18 -10.54
N SER A 273 3.39 5.00 -9.30
CA SER A 273 2.00 4.71 -8.93
C SER A 273 1.70 5.28 -7.54
N GLY A 274 0.50 5.04 -6.99
CA GLY A 274 0.07 5.64 -5.73
C GLY A 274 -0.73 6.92 -5.94
N PHE A 275 -1.33 7.09 -7.14
CA PHE A 275 -2.16 8.23 -7.51
C PHE A 275 -3.27 7.81 -8.47
N TYR A 276 -4.28 8.66 -8.61
CA TYR A 276 -5.45 8.40 -9.44
C TYR A 276 -5.23 8.78 -10.91
N LEU A 277 -6.08 8.23 -11.79
CA LEU A 277 -6.02 8.48 -13.22
C LEU A 277 -6.16 9.99 -13.55
N GLU A 278 -6.91 10.75 -12.77
CA GLU A 278 -7.06 12.20 -12.91
C GLU A 278 -5.77 13.00 -12.66
N ASP A 279 -4.83 12.43 -11.91
CA ASP A 279 -3.55 13.06 -11.57
C ASP A 279 -2.49 12.89 -12.67
N VAL A 280 -2.70 11.95 -13.60
CA VAL A 280 -1.74 11.59 -14.66
C VAL A 280 -1.28 12.79 -15.45
N GLY A 281 -2.22 13.63 -15.91
CA GLY A 281 -1.88 14.79 -16.72
C GLY A 281 -0.94 15.76 -16.02
N ARG A 282 -1.15 16.00 -14.73
CA ARG A 282 -0.31 16.90 -13.91
C ARG A 282 1.08 16.32 -13.68
N LEU A 283 1.15 15.03 -13.32
CA LEU A 283 2.41 14.35 -13.09
C LEU A 283 3.24 14.24 -14.38
N GLN A 284 2.60 13.88 -15.50
CA GLN A 284 3.26 13.79 -16.78
C GLN A 284 3.84 15.14 -17.21
N GLN A 285 3.07 16.22 -17.14
CA GLN A 285 3.54 17.57 -17.49
C GLN A 285 4.76 17.96 -16.64
N HIS A 286 4.73 17.69 -15.33
CA HIS A 286 5.87 17.96 -14.45
C HIS A 286 7.08 17.12 -14.83
N ALA A 287 6.92 15.82 -15.03
CA ALA A 287 7.96 14.89 -15.42
C ALA A 287 8.64 15.28 -16.75
N GLU A 288 7.87 15.74 -17.73
CA GLU A 288 8.38 16.21 -19.02
C GLU A 288 9.27 17.43 -18.88
N THR A 289 9.02 18.34 -17.93
CA THR A 289 9.91 19.48 -17.62
C THR A 289 11.28 19.03 -17.08
N LEU A 290 11.35 17.83 -16.49
CA LEU A 290 12.55 17.22 -15.93
C LEU A 290 13.26 16.28 -16.93
N GLY A 291 12.81 16.25 -18.20
CA GLY A 291 13.42 15.45 -19.26
C GLY A 291 12.91 14.01 -19.35
N LEU A 292 11.87 13.65 -18.62
CA LEU A 292 11.22 12.37 -18.77
C LEU A 292 10.25 12.38 -19.96
N GLU A 293 10.05 11.23 -20.60
CA GLU A 293 9.06 11.02 -21.64
C GLU A 293 8.18 9.83 -21.29
N ALA A 294 6.88 9.94 -21.56
CA ALA A 294 5.93 8.87 -21.28
C ALA A 294 6.17 7.68 -22.24
N VAL A 295 6.22 6.48 -21.68
CA VAL A 295 6.35 5.23 -22.42
C VAL A 295 5.03 4.49 -22.46
N ASP A 296 4.38 4.31 -21.29
CA ASP A 296 3.13 3.58 -21.17
C ASP A 296 2.41 3.97 -19.87
N ILE A 297 1.09 4.03 -19.92
CA ILE A 297 0.24 4.33 -18.76
C ILE A 297 -0.81 3.22 -18.67
N ARG A 298 -0.93 2.61 -17.49
CA ARG A 298 -1.95 1.60 -17.15
C ARG A 298 -2.83 2.13 -16.03
N SER A 299 -4.02 1.58 -15.91
CA SER A 299 -4.91 1.88 -14.79
C SER A 299 -5.68 0.63 -14.36
N LEU A 300 -6.00 0.58 -13.08
CA LEU A 300 -6.81 -0.46 -12.45
C LEU A 300 -7.63 0.21 -11.35
N ASP A 301 -8.96 0.10 -11.38
CA ASP A 301 -9.88 0.69 -10.40
C ASP A 301 -9.56 2.17 -10.10
N ASN A 302 -9.45 2.98 -11.15
CA ASN A 302 -9.08 4.40 -11.09
C ASN A 302 -7.64 4.71 -10.61
N TRP A 303 -6.86 3.73 -10.16
CA TRP A 303 -5.46 3.91 -9.82
C TRP A 303 -4.58 3.83 -11.06
N ALA A 304 -3.66 4.77 -11.22
CA ALA A 304 -2.76 4.82 -12.36
C ALA A 304 -1.36 4.29 -12.04
N CYS A 305 -0.72 3.71 -13.07
CA CYS A 305 0.68 3.35 -13.06
C CYS A 305 1.35 3.86 -14.34
N MET A 306 2.24 4.83 -14.19
CA MET A 306 2.99 5.45 -15.28
C MET A 306 4.36 4.81 -15.43
N LYS A 307 4.75 4.51 -16.68
CA LYS A 307 6.11 4.16 -17.06
C LYS A 307 6.69 5.29 -17.91
N MET A 308 7.77 5.89 -17.45
CA MET A 308 8.44 6.97 -18.16
C MET A 308 9.94 6.64 -18.35
N ARG A 309 10.58 7.32 -19.29
CA ARG A 309 12.00 7.16 -19.59
C ARG A 309 12.72 8.52 -19.50
N LEU A 310 13.87 8.55 -18.85
CA LEU A 310 14.75 9.71 -18.90
C LEU A 310 15.40 9.78 -20.30
N LYS A 311 15.25 10.92 -21.00
CA LYS A 311 15.83 11.12 -22.32
C LYS A 311 17.33 10.94 -22.27
N GLN A 312 17.90 10.41 -23.35
CA GLN A 312 19.34 10.42 -23.56
C GLN A 312 19.76 11.87 -23.84
N ALA A 313 20.76 12.37 -23.09
CA ALA A 313 21.30 13.71 -23.30
C ALA A 313 22.08 13.79 -24.58
#